data_ba09758c719a1dfb529a2199c0e8ecfc
#
_entry.id   ba09758c719a1dfb529a2199c0e8ecfc
#
_cell.length_a   1.000
_cell.length_b   1.000
_cell.length_c   1.000
_cell.angle_alpha   90.00
_cell.angle_beta   90.00
_cell.angle_gamma   90.00
#
_symmetry.space_group_name_H-M   'P 1'
#
loop_
_entity.id
_entity.type
_entity.pdbx_description
1 polymer ?
#
loop_
_entity_poly.entity_id
_entity_poly.type
_entity_poly.pdbx_seq_one_letter_code
_entity_poly.pdbx_strand_id
1 'polypeptide(L)'
;MKRVVLLAALAATTVVAQSTQNRVLRVEGAPRGDLRSGPLTYTGNPVNATVSSLKLKAAQAVVSAPAGQTLAQAEGKRTGVFTGNVLVTRGRLTAKGEKLAYSEATGQGVLSGNPSATFVPEDKSNGDTVSISAGQMSLDVDNNVSTSTGSVRLTNGNQSGRAEKLIFDEDQELAQLTGNPTLTRAAKGNQKELTITGQEVRARTAEKTLYVRGGVRLVQGTLTTTGNAVYYDDKKNVAYVVGNAVSVDSKTKSRLASNILEQRTDIARVREVASFKIPTEQFNLRGEK
;
A
#
# COMPACT_ATOMS: atom_id res chain seq x y z
N MET A 1 -14.59 -60.72 14.27
CA MET A 1 -15.30 -59.39 14.18
C MET A 1 -14.42 -58.35 14.88
N LYS A 2 -13.68 -57.55 14.10
CA LYS A 2 -12.79 -56.47 14.61
C LYS A 2 -13.57 -55.17 14.46
N ARG A 3 -13.89 -54.50 15.58
CA ARG A 3 -14.52 -53.18 15.59
C ARG A 3 -13.43 -52.12 15.40
N VAL A 4 -13.53 -51.36 14.33
CA VAL A 4 -12.72 -50.15 14.07
C VAL A 4 -13.45 -48.99 14.71
N VAL A 5 -12.82 -48.36 15.69
CA VAL A 5 -13.29 -47.11 16.30
C VAL A 5 -12.64 -45.97 15.55
N LEU A 6 -13.46 -45.19 14.82
CA LEU A 6 -13.03 -43.97 14.14
C LEU A 6 -13.07 -42.84 15.19
N LEU A 7 -11.89 -42.32 15.58
CA LEU A 7 -11.79 -41.07 16.35
C LEU A 7 -11.82 -39.91 15.37
N ALA A 8 -12.91 -39.15 15.38
CA ALA A 8 -12.98 -37.86 14.70
C ALA A 8 -12.34 -36.80 15.60
N ALA A 9 -11.17 -36.31 15.20
CA ALA A 9 -10.52 -35.15 15.83
C ALA A 9 -11.22 -33.88 15.36
N LEU A 10 -12.00 -33.24 16.25
CA LEU A 10 -12.49 -31.88 16.06
C LEU A 10 -11.29 -30.93 16.22
N ALA A 11 -10.82 -30.35 15.11
CA ALA A 11 -9.90 -29.21 15.15
C ALA A 11 -10.69 -27.96 15.52
N ALA A 12 -10.61 -27.55 16.78
CA ALA A 12 -11.11 -26.25 17.23
C ALA A 12 -10.18 -25.17 16.67
N THR A 13 -10.62 -24.46 15.62
CA THR A 13 -10.00 -23.23 15.20
C THR A 13 -10.30 -22.16 16.25
N THR A 14 -9.31 -21.82 17.07
CA THR A 14 -9.37 -20.66 17.95
C THR A 14 -9.33 -19.41 17.07
N VAL A 15 -10.50 -18.81 16.81
CA VAL A 15 -10.59 -17.43 16.34
C VAL A 15 -10.07 -16.56 17.48
N VAL A 16 -8.86 -16.04 17.36
CA VAL A 16 -8.35 -15.03 18.28
C VAL A 16 -9.19 -13.78 18.02
N ALA A 17 -10.13 -13.51 18.92
CA ALA A 17 -10.87 -12.26 18.94
C ALA A 17 -9.86 -11.13 19.21
N GLN A 18 -9.47 -10.39 18.18
CA GLN A 18 -8.71 -9.14 18.36
C GLN A 18 -9.53 -8.20 19.22
N SER A 19 -8.92 -7.65 20.26
CA SER A 19 -9.61 -6.83 21.24
C SER A 19 -10.17 -5.58 20.55
N THR A 20 -11.49 -5.43 20.52
CA THR A 20 -12.20 -4.28 19.95
C THR A 20 -11.89 -2.97 20.67
N GLN A 21 -11.25 -3.01 21.83
CA GLN A 21 -10.86 -1.81 22.59
C GLN A 21 -9.95 -0.84 21.82
N ASN A 22 -9.12 -1.34 20.91
CA ASN A 22 -8.26 -0.46 20.10
C ASN A 22 -9.00 0.30 19.00
N ARG A 23 -10.26 -0.05 18.71
CA ARG A 23 -11.05 0.54 17.61
C ARG A 23 -12.01 1.63 18.08
N VAL A 24 -12.07 1.92 19.37
CA VAL A 24 -13.01 2.90 19.95
C VAL A 24 -12.67 4.31 19.49
N LEU A 25 -13.65 4.96 18.87
CA LEU A 25 -13.58 6.36 18.45
C LEU A 25 -13.81 7.30 19.64
N ARG A 26 -12.87 8.19 19.88
CA ARG A 26 -12.97 9.26 20.87
C ARG A 26 -12.90 10.60 20.17
N VAL A 27 -13.93 11.43 20.34
CA VAL A 27 -14.01 12.79 19.76
C VAL A 27 -13.98 13.78 20.90
N GLU A 28 -13.14 14.82 20.77
CA GLU A 28 -12.99 15.89 21.75
C GLU A 28 -14.03 17.00 21.54
N GLY A 29 -14.51 17.59 22.65
CA GLY A 29 -15.43 18.73 22.64
C GLY A 29 -16.85 18.38 23.06
N ALA A 30 -17.71 19.38 23.09
CA ALA A 30 -19.13 19.26 23.45
C ALA A 30 -19.96 18.96 22.17
N PRO A 31 -20.65 17.83 22.10
CA PRO A 31 -21.49 17.51 20.95
C PRO A 31 -22.84 18.23 21.04
N ARG A 32 -23.49 18.38 19.90
CA ARG A 32 -24.92 18.68 19.78
C ARG A 32 -25.65 17.39 19.33
N GLY A 33 -26.85 17.18 19.84
CA GLY A 33 -27.68 16.03 19.49
C GLY A 33 -28.22 15.30 20.74
N ASP A 34 -28.89 14.19 20.53
CA ASP A 34 -29.42 13.36 21.62
C ASP A 34 -28.32 12.39 22.08
N LEU A 35 -27.89 12.51 23.32
CA LEU A 35 -26.87 11.65 23.94
C LEU A 35 -27.29 10.17 24.05
N ARG A 36 -28.59 9.87 24.02
CA ARG A 36 -29.09 8.51 24.09
C ARG A 36 -29.11 7.83 22.72
N SER A 37 -29.79 8.46 21.76
CA SER A 37 -30.03 7.86 20.44
C SER A 37 -29.07 8.32 19.35
N GLY A 38 -28.42 9.48 19.55
CA GLY A 38 -27.58 10.10 18.52
C GLY A 38 -28.40 10.60 17.32
N PRO A 39 -27.76 11.00 16.21
CA PRO A 39 -26.33 11.19 16.09
C PRO A 39 -25.79 12.34 16.94
N LEU A 40 -24.52 12.25 17.34
CA LEU A 40 -23.82 13.35 17.97
C LEU A 40 -22.98 14.10 16.95
N THR A 41 -23.21 15.41 16.83
CA THR A 41 -22.47 16.28 15.92
C THR A 41 -21.50 17.15 16.71
N TYR A 42 -20.24 17.09 16.34
CA TYR A 42 -19.16 17.93 16.84
C TYR A 42 -18.76 18.93 15.77
N THR A 43 -18.61 20.18 16.13
CA THR A 43 -18.13 21.24 15.24
C THR A 43 -16.99 21.99 15.92
N GLY A 44 -15.96 22.34 15.17
CA GLY A 44 -14.79 23.04 15.70
C GLY A 44 -13.80 23.42 14.60
N ASN A 45 -12.74 24.10 14.99
CA ASN A 45 -11.68 24.49 14.05
C ASN A 45 -10.28 24.20 14.66
N PRO A 46 -9.81 22.95 14.61
CA PRO A 46 -10.48 21.73 14.16
C PRO A 46 -11.24 20.98 15.29
N VAL A 47 -12.12 20.06 14.91
CA VAL A 47 -12.55 18.94 15.75
C VAL A 47 -11.41 17.93 15.77
N ASN A 48 -10.97 17.52 16.96
CA ASN A 48 -9.98 16.47 17.14
C ASN A 48 -10.65 15.15 17.50
N ALA A 49 -10.10 14.05 17.02
CA ALA A 49 -10.52 12.71 17.42
C ALA A 49 -9.34 11.73 17.39
N THR A 50 -9.49 10.61 18.09
CA THR A 50 -8.50 9.53 18.14
C THR A 50 -9.17 8.18 17.99
N VAL A 51 -8.47 7.26 17.29
CA VAL A 51 -8.81 5.85 17.17
C VAL A 51 -7.51 5.05 17.20
N SER A 52 -7.27 4.26 18.24
CA SER A 52 -5.98 3.58 18.40
C SER A 52 -4.82 4.58 18.28
N SER A 53 -3.91 4.36 17.35
CA SER A 53 -2.78 5.26 17.03
C SER A 53 -3.13 6.38 16.04
N LEU A 54 -4.32 6.35 15.41
CA LEU A 54 -4.76 7.42 14.50
C LEU A 54 -5.18 8.66 15.27
N LYS A 55 -4.69 9.82 14.83
CA LYS A 55 -5.16 11.15 15.23
C LYS A 55 -5.86 11.77 14.04
N LEU A 56 -7.07 12.28 14.27
CA LEU A 56 -7.95 12.84 13.26
C LEU A 56 -8.20 14.31 13.54
N LYS A 57 -8.25 15.14 12.50
CA LYS A 57 -8.69 16.53 12.54
C LYS A 57 -9.66 16.77 11.39
N ALA A 58 -10.75 17.49 11.66
CA ALA A 58 -11.76 17.84 10.64
C ALA A 58 -12.50 19.10 11.07
N ALA A 59 -13.31 19.72 10.19
CA ALA A 59 -14.19 20.81 10.57
C ALA A 59 -15.43 20.31 11.34
N GLN A 60 -15.89 19.11 11.03
CA GLN A 60 -17.06 18.47 11.65
C GLN A 60 -16.84 16.98 11.82
N ALA A 61 -17.41 16.42 12.89
CA ALA A 61 -17.55 14.98 13.09
C ALA A 61 -18.99 14.63 13.49
N VAL A 62 -19.51 13.54 12.94
CA VAL A 62 -20.81 12.98 13.29
C VAL A 62 -20.58 11.55 13.75
N VAL A 63 -21.00 11.23 14.99
CA VAL A 63 -20.90 9.89 15.58
C VAL A 63 -22.30 9.31 15.72
N SER A 64 -22.49 8.09 15.20
CA SER A 64 -23.78 7.41 15.19
C SER A 64 -23.65 6.00 15.76
N ALA A 65 -24.73 5.54 16.41
CA ALA A 65 -24.93 4.16 16.81
C ALA A 65 -25.72 3.39 15.73
N PRO A 66 -25.61 2.05 15.67
CA PRO A 66 -26.53 1.22 14.89
C PRO A 66 -27.98 1.44 15.34
N ALA A 67 -28.94 1.22 14.44
CA ALA A 67 -30.36 1.36 14.73
C ALA A 67 -30.78 0.54 15.97
N GLY A 68 -31.57 1.16 16.85
CA GLY A 68 -32.08 0.52 18.07
C GLY A 68 -31.09 0.42 19.24
N GLN A 69 -29.87 0.99 19.11
CA GLN A 69 -28.88 1.03 20.20
C GLN A 69 -28.63 2.47 20.65
N THR A 70 -28.36 2.67 21.93
CA THR A 70 -27.79 3.93 22.42
C THR A 70 -26.31 4.01 22.07
N LEU A 71 -25.73 5.21 22.04
CA LEU A 71 -24.30 5.40 21.79
C LEU A 71 -23.40 4.67 22.79
N ALA A 72 -23.84 4.57 24.06
CA ALA A 72 -23.12 3.84 25.07
C ALA A 72 -23.15 2.33 24.84
N GLN A 73 -24.31 1.77 24.48
CA GLN A 73 -24.45 0.33 24.16
C GLN A 73 -23.72 -0.06 22.84
N ALA A 74 -23.51 0.93 21.98
CA ALA A 74 -22.89 0.73 20.68
C ALA A 74 -21.36 0.89 20.70
N GLU A 75 -20.71 1.02 21.85
CA GLU A 75 -19.25 1.11 21.91
C GLU A 75 -18.61 -0.11 21.23
N GLY A 76 -17.64 0.12 20.34
CA GLY A 76 -17.07 -0.89 19.45
C GLY A 76 -17.87 -1.19 18.17
N LYS A 77 -19.05 -0.55 17.98
CA LYS A 77 -19.91 -0.71 16.78
C LYS A 77 -20.32 0.64 16.18
N ARG A 78 -19.91 1.75 16.77
CA ARG A 78 -20.26 3.09 16.30
C ARG A 78 -19.60 3.38 14.96
N THR A 79 -20.19 4.32 14.24
CA THR A 79 -19.61 4.90 13.03
C THR A 79 -19.30 6.38 13.28
N GLY A 80 -18.20 6.86 12.69
CA GLY A 80 -17.82 8.26 12.69
C GLY A 80 -17.68 8.78 11.27
N VAL A 81 -18.30 9.91 10.96
CA VAL A 81 -18.12 10.60 9.68
C VAL A 81 -17.51 11.96 9.95
N PHE A 82 -16.32 12.18 9.39
CA PHE A 82 -15.54 13.40 9.48
C PHE A 82 -15.59 14.13 8.14
N THR A 83 -15.82 15.44 8.15
CA THR A 83 -15.93 16.25 6.94
C THR A 83 -15.20 17.58 7.09
N GLY A 84 -14.73 18.11 5.97
CA GLY A 84 -14.04 19.39 5.87
C GLY A 84 -12.57 19.33 6.27
N ASN A 85 -11.67 19.33 5.26
CA ASN A 85 -10.21 19.35 5.44
C ASN A 85 -9.72 18.25 6.39
N VAL A 86 -10.17 17.01 6.16
CA VAL A 86 -9.81 15.88 7.02
C VAL A 86 -8.31 15.64 6.94
N LEU A 87 -7.67 15.61 8.11
CA LEU A 87 -6.27 15.24 8.31
C LEU A 87 -6.21 14.02 9.22
N VAL A 88 -5.51 13.00 8.77
CA VAL A 88 -5.24 11.76 9.52
C VAL A 88 -3.75 11.64 9.71
N THR A 89 -3.29 11.36 10.93
CA THR A 89 -1.88 11.08 11.21
C THR A 89 -1.75 9.78 12.02
N ARG A 90 -0.77 8.94 11.65
CA ARG A 90 -0.40 7.72 12.37
C ARG A 90 1.09 7.49 12.22
N GLY A 91 1.84 7.64 13.32
CA GLY A 91 3.29 7.49 13.26
C GLY A 91 3.91 8.37 12.16
N ARG A 92 4.44 7.70 11.13
CA ARG A 92 5.10 8.34 9.98
C ARG A 92 4.15 8.65 8.81
N LEU A 93 2.89 8.20 8.88
CA LEU A 93 1.86 8.45 7.88
C LEU A 93 1.13 9.77 8.17
N THR A 94 0.91 10.55 7.14
CA THR A 94 -0.03 11.70 7.12
C THR A 94 -0.92 11.57 5.89
N ALA A 95 -2.24 11.52 6.07
CA ALA A 95 -3.21 11.45 4.97
C ALA A 95 -4.21 12.61 5.06
N LYS A 96 -4.70 13.08 3.91
CA LYS A 96 -5.64 14.20 3.76
C LYS A 96 -6.75 13.82 2.80
N GLY A 97 -7.94 14.38 3.00
CA GLY A 97 -9.09 14.25 2.10
C GLY A 97 -10.24 15.13 2.56
N GLU A 98 -11.36 15.09 1.83
CA GLU A 98 -12.54 15.91 2.17
C GLU A 98 -13.43 15.23 3.22
N LYS A 99 -13.47 13.89 3.21
CA LYS A 99 -14.34 13.08 4.06
C LYS A 99 -13.64 11.80 4.49
N LEU A 100 -13.79 11.45 5.77
CA LEU A 100 -13.43 10.13 6.32
C LEU A 100 -14.68 9.49 6.92
N ALA A 101 -14.98 8.27 6.52
CA ALA A 101 -15.98 7.41 7.16
C ALA A 101 -15.24 6.30 7.92
N TYR A 102 -15.46 6.22 9.24
CA TYR A 102 -14.82 5.23 10.10
C TYR A 102 -15.85 4.31 10.74
N SER A 103 -15.51 3.04 10.88
CA SER A 103 -16.32 2.02 11.57
C SER A 103 -15.52 1.35 12.68
N GLU A 104 -15.99 1.45 13.93
CA GLU A 104 -15.41 0.74 15.05
C GLU A 104 -15.51 -0.78 14.89
N ALA A 105 -16.58 -1.27 14.28
CA ALA A 105 -16.80 -2.71 14.09
C ALA A 105 -15.73 -3.37 13.20
N THR A 106 -15.29 -2.65 12.17
CA THR A 106 -14.30 -3.18 11.21
C THR A 106 -12.88 -2.66 11.43
N GLY A 107 -12.70 -1.59 12.20
CA GLY A 107 -11.41 -0.90 12.34
C GLY A 107 -10.96 -0.20 11.05
N GLN A 108 -11.88 0.02 10.09
CA GLN A 108 -11.57 0.62 8.80
C GLN A 108 -12.01 2.07 8.73
N GLY A 109 -11.11 2.93 8.29
CA GLY A 109 -11.38 4.32 7.94
C GLY A 109 -11.26 4.54 6.43
N VAL A 110 -12.32 5.02 5.77
CA VAL A 110 -12.32 5.27 4.32
C VAL A 110 -12.27 6.77 4.06
N LEU A 111 -11.17 7.22 3.48
CA LEU A 111 -10.89 8.59 3.11
C LEU A 111 -11.23 8.82 1.64
N SER A 112 -11.98 9.86 1.33
CA SER A 112 -12.48 10.22 0.00
C SER A 112 -12.40 11.73 -0.25
N GLY A 113 -12.67 12.15 -1.51
CA GLY A 113 -12.49 13.53 -1.94
C GLY A 113 -11.03 13.84 -2.26
N ASN A 114 -10.51 13.23 -3.33
CA ASN A 114 -9.13 13.33 -3.79
C ASN A 114 -8.08 13.07 -2.67
N PRO A 115 -8.18 11.91 -2.00
CA PRO A 115 -7.27 11.62 -0.90
C PRO A 115 -5.82 11.57 -1.35
N SER A 116 -4.95 12.06 -0.48
CA SER A 116 -3.51 11.96 -0.62
C SER A 116 -2.87 11.56 0.70
N ALA A 117 -1.77 10.82 0.64
CA ALA A 117 -0.99 10.43 1.81
C ALA A 117 0.50 10.64 1.57
N THR A 118 1.22 10.95 2.64
CA THR A 118 2.68 10.95 2.68
C THR A 118 3.15 10.04 3.79
N PHE A 119 4.18 9.27 3.51
CA PHE A 119 4.83 8.39 4.46
C PHE A 119 6.33 8.72 4.50
N VAL A 120 6.82 9.09 5.68
CA VAL A 120 8.23 9.42 5.89
C VAL A 120 8.96 8.13 6.27
N PRO A 121 10.04 7.74 5.56
CA PRO A 121 10.78 6.51 5.90
C PRO A 121 11.39 6.60 7.30
N GLU A 122 11.66 5.46 7.92
CA GLU A 122 12.31 5.39 9.23
C GLU A 122 13.73 5.97 9.16
N ASP A 123 14.48 5.52 8.17
CA ASP A 123 15.80 6.08 7.87
C ASP A 123 15.70 7.14 6.76
N LYS A 124 15.64 8.40 7.16
CA LYS A 124 15.59 9.55 6.25
C LYS A 124 16.87 9.73 5.42
N SER A 125 17.97 9.12 5.80
CA SER A 125 19.24 9.19 5.07
C SER A 125 19.27 8.24 3.88
N ASN A 126 18.52 7.15 3.95
CA ASN A 126 18.48 6.08 2.95
C ASN A 126 17.19 6.01 2.12
N GLY A 127 16.10 6.58 2.62
CA GLY A 127 14.80 6.54 1.96
C GLY A 127 14.26 7.91 1.60
N ASP A 128 13.50 8.00 0.52
CA ASP A 128 12.72 9.19 0.16
C ASP A 128 11.30 9.09 0.74
N THR A 129 10.68 10.24 0.98
CA THR A 129 9.26 10.30 1.35
C THR A 129 8.41 9.67 0.24
N VAL A 130 7.57 8.72 0.62
CA VAL A 130 6.56 8.15 -0.27
C VAL A 130 5.34 9.06 -0.29
N SER A 131 4.88 9.46 -1.46
CA SER A 131 3.62 10.19 -1.64
C SER A 131 2.66 9.35 -2.47
N ILE A 132 1.39 9.29 -2.03
CA ILE A 132 0.33 8.51 -2.68
C ILE A 132 -0.85 9.43 -2.93
N SER A 133 -1.48 9.32 -4.10
CA SER A 133 -2.79 9.91 -4.41
C SER A 133 -3.68 8.88 -5.08
N ALA A 134 -5.00 8.95 -4.85
CA ALA A 134 -5.97 7.98 -5.34
C ALA A 134 -7.38 8.56 -5.39
N GLY A 135 -8.33 7.84 -5.96
CA GLY A 135 -9.75 8.16 -5.85
C GLY A 135 -10.31 7.91 -4.44
N GLN A 136 -9.80 6.89 -3.75
CA GLN A 136 -10.19 6.49 -2.41
C GLN A 136 -9.01 5.85 -1.67
N MET A 137 -8.93 6.04 -0.34
CA MET A 137 -7.98 5.36 0.54
C MET A 137 -8.70 4.74 1.73
N SER A 138 -8.41 3.47 2.03
CA SER A 138 -8.82 2.79 3.25
C SER A 138 -7.63 2.63 4.18
N LEU A 139 -7.81 2.99 5.44
CA LEU A 139 -6.81 2.90 6.51
C LEU A 139 -7.27 1.83 7.50
N ASP A 140 -6.48 0.78 7.67
CA ASP A 140 -6.71 -0.25 8.68
C ASP A 140 -5.98 0.13 9.97
N VAL A 141 -6.73 0.26 11.08
CA VAL A 141 -6.16 0.66 12.38
C VAL A 141 -5.46 -0.48 13.12
N ASP A 142 -5.76 -1.72 12.76
CA ASP A 142 -5.21 -2.90 13.46
C ASP A 142 -3.86 -3.32 12.88
N ASN A 143 -3.67 -3.15 11.57
CA ASN A 143 -2.55 -3.75 10.83
C ASN A 143 -1.57 -2.73 10.24
N ASN A 144 -1.77 -1.43 10.44
CA ASN A 144 -0.97 -0.37 9.82
C ASN A 144 -0.84 -0.52 8.29
N VAL A 145 -1.91 -0.99 7.66
CA VAL A 145 -2.00 -1.16 6.21
C VAL A 145 -2.96 -0.14 5.63
N SER A 146 -2.59 0.46 4.52
CA SER A 146 -3.46 1.31 3.72
C SER A 146 -3.72 0.68 2.35
N THR A 147 -4.97 0.82 1.88
CA THR A 147 -5.37 0.39 0.52
C THR A 147 -5.88 1.60 -0.24
N SER A 148 -5.27 1.89 -1.38
CA SER A 148 -5.65 2.97 -2.29
C SER A 148 -6.23 2.39 -3.57
N THR A 149 -7.32 2.98 -4.08
CA THR A 149 -7.98 2.53 -5.32
C THR A 149 -8.40 3.71 -6.18
N GLY A 150 -8.51 3.47 -7.48
CA GLY A 150 -8.91 4.45 -8.48
C GLY A 150 -7.80 5.41 -8.88
N SER A 151 -7.20 5.17 -10.05
CA SER A 151 -6.14 6.00 -10.65
C SER A 151 -5.00 6.32 -9.68
N VAL A 152 -4.51 5.28 -8.99
CA VAL A 152 -3.47 5.41 -7.96
C VAL A 152 -2.17 5.92 -8.59
N ARG A 153 -1.56 6.88 -7.92
CA ARG A 153 -0.20 7.37 -8.19
C ARG A 153 0.64 7.28 -6.92
N LEU A 154 1.84 6.77 -7.07
CA LEU A 154 2.85 6.71 -6.01
C LEU A 154 4.11 7.42 -6.50
N THR A 155 4.77 8.17 -5.63
CA THR A 155 6.11 8.72 -5.88
C THR A 155 7.04 8.42 -4.72
N ASN A 156 8.31 8.13 -5.02
CA ASN A 156 9.37 7.88 -4.05
C ASN A 156 10.69 8.42 -4.65
N GLY A 157 11.05 9.63 -4.29
CA GLY A 157 12.20 10.33 -4.90
C GLY A 157 12.02 10.53 -6.40
N ASN A 158 12.94 9.98 -7.20
CA ASN A 158 12.89 10.03 -8.65
C ASN A 158 12.10 8.88 -9.31
N GLN A 159 11.44 8.05 -8.49
CA GLN A 159 10.59 6.95 -8.95
C GLN A 159 9.12 7.33 -8.84
N SER A 160 8.33 6.88 -9.78
CA SER A 160 6.88 7.00 -9.76
C SER A 160 6.22 5.70 -10.19
N GLY A 161 5.04 5.43 -9.63
CA GLY A 161 4.19 4.29 -9.96
C GLY A 161 2.76 4.72 -10.25
N ARG A 162 2.09 4.00 -11.16
CA ARG A 162 0.66 4.14 -11.45
C ARG A 162 0.02 2.76 -11.46
N ALA A 163 -1.20 2.65 -10.95
CA ALA A 163 -1.97 1.40 -10.93
C ALA A 163 -3.44 1.68 -10.62
N GLU A 164 -4.30 0.67 -10.70
CA GLU A 164 -5.68 0.77 -10.24
C GLU A 164 -5.79 0.59 -8.73
N LYS A 165 -4.90 -0.21 -8.15
CA LYS A 165 -4.88 -0.51 -6.72
C LYS A 165 -3.45 -0.52 -6.18
N LEU A 166 -3.30 0.02 -4.99
CA LEU A 166 -2.09 -0.04 -4.16
C LEU A 166 -2.47 -0.54 -2.77
N ILE A 167 -1.72 -1.49 -2.24
CA ILE A 167 -1.67 -1.84 -0.82
C ILE A 167 -0.31 -1.39 -0.31
N PHE A 168 -0.29 -0.66 0.81
CA PHE A 168 0.94 -0.20 1.44
C PHE A 168 0.98 -0.67 2.90
N ASP A 169 1.94 -1.53 3.22
CA ASP A 169 2.26 -1.95 4.58
C ASP A 169 3.28 -0.97 5.16
N GLU A 170 2.87 -0.16 6.14
CA GLU A 170 3.68 0.91 6.71
C GLU A 170 4.84 0.38 7.56
N ASP A 171 4.66 -0.77 8.20
CA ASP A 171 5.68 -1.36 9.07
C ASP A 171 6.79 -2.05 8.24
N GLN A 172 6.43 -2.63 7.09
CA GLN A 172 7.38 -3.25 6.16
C GLN A 172 7.94 -2.26 5.13
N GLU A 173 7.38 -1.05 5.03
CA GLU A 173 7.64 -0.09 3.95
C GLU A 173 7.52 -0.74 2.55
N LEU A 174 6.50 -1.62 2.43
CA LEU A 174 6.26 -2.43 1.24
C LEU A 174 4.98 -2.00 0.53
N ALA A 175 5.10 -1.67 -0.74
CA ALA A 175 4.00 -1.35 -1.64
C ALA A 175 3.72 -2.50 -2.60
N GLN A 176 2.45 -2.87 -2.78
CA GLN A 176 1.98 -3.77 -3.84
C GLN A 176 1.04 -3.00 -4.77
N LEU A 177 1.37 -2.95 -6.05
CA LEU A 177 0.58 -2.31 -7.09
C LEU A 177 0.02 -3.38 -8.04
N THR A 178 -1.28 -3.28 -8.32
CA THR A 178 -2.01 -4.17 -9.24
C THR A 178 -2.98 -3.39 -10.12
N GLY A 179 -3.45 -4.00 -11.21
CA GLY A 179 -4.27 -3.31 -12.20
C GLY A 179 -3.42 -2.47 -13.14
N ASN A 180 -2.73 -3.13 -14.07
CA ASN A 180 -1.87 -2.52 -15.08
C ASN A 180 -0.77 -1.59 -14.51
N PRO A 181 0.02 -2.05 -13.53
CA PRO A 181 1.02 -1.22 -12.91
C PRO A 181 2.09 -0.81 -13.90
N THR A 182 2.47 0.46 -13.82
CA THR A 182 3.59 1.05 -14.54
C THR A 182 4.48 1.78 -13.56
N LEU A 183 5.76 1.46 -13.55
CA LEU A 183 6.78 2.15 -12.78
C LEU A 183 7.70 2.91 -13.72
N THR A 184 8.11 4.10 -13.30
CA THR A 184 9.05 4.94 -14.03
C THR A 184 10.12 5.46 -13.08
N ARG A 185 11.38 5.22 -13.37
CA ARG A 185 12.50 5.94 -12.79
C ARG A 185 12.90 7.03 -13.76
N ALA A 186 12.78 8.28 -13.32
CA ALA A 186 13.11 9.44 -14.16
C ALA A 186 14.58 9.43 -14.60
N ALA A 187 14.86 10.07 -15.73
CA ALA A 187 16.24 10.29 -16.19
C ALA A 187 17.04 11.09 -15.14
N LYS A 188 18.32 10.76 -14.98
CA LYS A 188 19.22 11.45 -14.06
C LYS A 188 20.64 11.49 -14.64
N GLY A 189 21.17 12.69 -14.89
CA GLY A 189 22.46 12.82 -15.57
C GLY A 189 22.43 12.12 -16.92
N ASN A 190 23.35 11.19 -17.16
CA ASN A 190 23.43 10.40 -18.39
C ASN A 190 22.50 9.17 -18.38
N GLN A 191 21.87 8.86 -17.26
CA GLN A 191 20.93 7.75 -17.16
C GLN A 191 19.61 8.10 -17.85
N LYS A 192 19.21 7.32 -18.83
CA LYS A 192 17.91 7.46 -19.49
C LYS A 192 16.79 7.03 -18.55
N GLU A 193 15.59 7.56 -18.76
CA GLU A 193 14.38 7.07 -18.12
C GLU A 193 14.26 5.56 -18.28
N LEU A 194 13.83 4.89 -17.20
CA LEU A 194 13.53 3.48 -17.19
C LEU A 194 12.05 3.29 -16.84
N THR A 195 11.31 2.63 -17.71
CA THR A 195 9.93 2.23 -17.47
C THR A 195 9.84 0.71 -17.32
N ILE A 196 9.14 0.25 -16.28
CA ILE A 196 8.92 -1.18 -15.99
C ILE A 196 7.41 -1.42 -15.88
N THR A 197 6.90 -2.41 -16.61
CA THR A 197 5.50 -2.85 -16.57
C THR A 197 5.40 -4.35 -16.31
N GLY A 198 4.26 -4.78 -15.76
CA GLY A 198 3.92 -6.18 -15.51
C GLY A 198 2.49 -6.30 -14.98
N GLN A 199 2.08 -7.44 -14.48
CA GLN A 199 0.75 -7.64 -13.89
C GLN A 199 0.71 -7.20 -12.42
N GLU A 200 1.81 -7.38 -11.72
CA GLU A 200 1.96 -7.01 -10.31
C GLU A 200 3.36 -6.46 -10.06
N VAL A 201 3.43 -5.41 -9.27
CA VAL A 201 4.67 -4.79 -8.79
C VAL A 201 4.67 -4.81 -7.27
N ARG A 202 5.79 -5.20 -6.69
CA ARG A 202 6.07 -5.08 -5.26
C ARG A 202 7.33 -4.24 -5.07
N ALA A 203 7.25 -3.21 -4.26
CA ALA A 203 8.31 -2.23 -4.06
C ALA A 203 8.66 -2.10 -2.59
N ARG A 204 9.90 -2.36 -2.21
CA ARG A 204 10.45 -2.00 -0.91
C ARG A 204 10.98 -0.57 -1.00
N THR A 205 10.22 0.36 -0.45
CA THR A 205 10.42 1.80 -0.69
C THR A 205 11.68 2.35 -0.03
N ALA A 206 12.07 1.84 1.12
CA ALA A 206 13.31 2.22 1.82
C ALA A 206 14.56 1.74 1.09
N GLU A 207 14.55 0.49 0.63
CA GLU A 207 15.67 -0.12 -0.08
C GLU A 207 15.75 0.29 -1.55
N LYS A 208 14.66 0.83 -2.11
CA LYS A 208 14.50 1.14 -3.55
C LYS A 208 14.69 -0.08 -4.44
N THR A 209 14.13 -1.22 -4.00
CA THR A 209 14.13 -2.47 -4.75
C THR A 209 12.72 -2.82 -5.21
N LEU A 210 12.61 -3.43 -6.38
CA LEU A 210 11.34 -3.82 -6.99
C LEU A 210 11.37 -5.29 -7.38
N TYR A 211 10.24 -5.96 -7.19
CA TYR A 211 9.91 -7.24 -7.81
C TYR A 211 8.67 -7.06 -8.67
N VAL A 212 8.77 -7.38 -9.95
CA VAL A 212 7.65 -7.32 -10.89
C VAL A 212 7.45 -8.69 -11.52
N ARG A 213 6.20 -9.11 -11.66
CA ARG A 213 5.85 -10.39 -12.26
C ARG A 213 4.69 -10.27 -13.26
N GLY A 214 4.57 -11.30 -14.10
CA GLY A 214 3.48 -11.43 -15.05
C GLY A 214 3.73 -10.67 -16.36
N GLY A 215 4.58 -11.20 -17.23
CA GLY A 215 4.86 -10.64 -18.54
C GLY A 215 5.53 -9.28 -18.45
N VAL A 216 6.73 -9.25 -17.86
CA VAL A 216 7.43 -7.98 -17.59
C VAL A 216 8.05 -7.39 -18.84
N ARG A 217 8.08 -6.06 -18.88
CA ARG A 217 8.72 -5.29 -19.94
C ARG A 217 9.46 -4.09 -19.33
N LEU A 218 10.77 -4.01 -19.60
CA LEU A 218 11.64 -2.90 -19.26
C LEU A 218 11.95 -2.10 -20.52
N VAL A 219 11.80 -0.79 -20.47
CA VAL A 219 12.15 0.11 -21.57
C VAL A 219 13.12 1.16 -21.05
N GLN A 220 14.26 1.29 -21.71
CA GLN A 220 15.26 2.31 -21.41
C GLN A 220 15.86 2.87 -22.70
N GLY A 221 15.38 4.03 -23.14
CA GLY A 221 15.77 4.58 -24.43
C GLY A 221 15.38 3.65 -25.58
N THR A 222 16.37 3.15 -26.34
CA THR A 222 16.17 2.22 -27.46
C THR A 222 16.14 0.75 -27.04
N LEU A 223 16.51 0.47 -25.79
CA LEU A 223 16.58 -0.89 -25.23
C LEU A 223 15.24 -1.31 -24.65
N THR A 224 14.75 -2.46 -25.08
CA THR A 224 13.56 -3.12 -24.50
C THR A 224 13.94 -4.52 -24.08
N THR A 225 13.72 -4.84 -22.79
CA THR A 225 13.95 -6.18 -22.25
C THR A 225 12.63 -6.73 -21.70
N THR A 226 12.29 -7.97 -22.07
CA THR A 226 11.07 -8.67 -21.65
C THR A 226 11.41 -9.99 -20.96
N GLY A 227 10.50 -10.51 -20.12
CA GLY A 227 10.65 -11.79 -19.45
C GLY A 227 9.45 -12.11 -18.57
N ASN A 228 9.55 -13.15 -17.74
CA ASN A 228 8.47 -13.57 -16.85
C ASN A 228 8.41 -12.71 -15.56
N ALA A 229 9.59 -12.37 -15.03
CA ALA A 229 9.75 -11.57 -13.82
C ALA A 229 10.99 -10.68 -13.89
N VAL A 230 11.01 -9.63 -13.10
CA VAL A 230 12.19 -8.77 -12.91
C VAL A 230 12.41 -8.44 -11.43
N TYR A 231 13.65 -8.46 -11.03
CA TYR A 231 14.16 -7.81 -9.83
C TYR A 231 14.96 -6.57 -10.24
N TYR A 232 14.65 -5.42 -9.68
CA TYR A 232 15.37 -4.17 -9.93
C TYR A 232 15.89 -3.58 -8.63
N ASP A 233 17.15 -3.20 -8.59
CA ASP A 233 17.82 -2.51 -7.48
C ASP A 233 18.33 -1.14 -8.00
N ASP A 234 17.63 -0.07 -7.61
CA ASP A 234 17.95 1.29 -8.06
C ASP A 234 19.29 1.79 -7.51
N LYS A 235 19.62 1.42 -6.27
CA LYS A 235 20.89 1.82 -5.64
C LYS A 235 22.09 1.21 -6.36
N LYS A 236 21.96 -0.03 -6.88
CA LYS A 236 22.98 -0.74 -7.65
C LYS A 236 22.88 -0.48 -9.14
N ASN A 237 21.84 0.20 -9.61
CA ASN A 237 21.55 0.43 -11.02
C ASN A 237 21.52 -0.87 -11.85
N VAL A 238 20.87 -1.90 -11.34
CA VAL A 238 20.82 -3.21 -11.98
C VAL A 238 19.42 -3.80 -11.97
N ALA A 239 19.01 -4.39 -13.10
CA ALA A 239 17.83 -5.21 -13.23
C ALA A 239 18.20 -6.62 -13.65
N TYR A 240 17.60 -7.64 -13.03
CA TYR A 240 17.68 -9.04 -13.45
C TYR A 240 16.32 -9.45 -14.00
N VAL A 241 16.27 -9.74 -15.30
CA VAL A 241 15.07 -10.24 -15.97
C VAL A 241 15.19 -11.74 -16.08
N VAL A 242 14.20 -12.44 -15.53
CA VAL A 242 14.22 -13.90 -15.33
C VAL A 242 13.08 -14.57 -16.06
N GLY A 243 13.37 -15.70 -16.71
CA GLY A 243 12.43 -16.54 -17.43
C GLY A 243 12.13 -16.04 -18.84
N ASN A 244 12.60 -16.75 -19.85
CA ASN A 244 12.43 -16.41 -21.28
C ASN A 244 12.84 -14.97 -21.58
N ALA A 245 13.95 -14.53 -20.99
CA ALA A 245 14.39 -13.15 -21.08
C ALA A 245 14.90 -12.83 -22.51
N VAL A 246 14.40 -11.73 -23.08
CA VAL A 246 14.79 -11.23 -24.40
C VAL A 246 15.02 -9.74 -24.33
N SER A 247 16.18 -9.29 -24.76
CA SER A 247 16.51 -7.88 -24.91
C SER A 247 16.73 -7.51 -26.37
N VAL A 248 16.15 -6.40 -26.81
CA VAL A 248 16.27 -5.86 -28.18
C VAL A 248 16.63 -4.38 -28.10
N ASP A 249 17.67 -4.00 -28.82
CA ASP A 249 17.98 -2.59 -29.07
C ASP A 249 17.45 -2.18 -30.45
N SER A 250 16.47 -1.29 -30.48
CA SER A 250 15.81 -0.84 -31.71
C SER A 250 16.74 -0.03 -32.63
N LYS A 251 17.80 0.59 -32.10
CA LYS A 251 18.78 1.38 -32.86
C LYS A 251 19.78 0.47 -33.58
N THR A 252 20.41 -0.44 -32.84
CA THR A 252 21.44 -1.34 -33.39
C THR A 252 20.87 -2.61 -34.02
N LYS A 253 19.57 -2.89 -33.83
CA LYS A 253 18.89 -4.11 -34.22
C LYS A 253 19.44 -5.37 -33.53
N SER A 254 20.29 -5.20 -32.53
CA SER A 254 20.83 -6.32 -31.76
C SER A 254 19.75 -6.97 -30.89
N ARG A 255 19.83 -8.29 -30.74
CA ARG A 255 18.94 -9.11 -29.93
C ARG A 255 19.76 -10.08 -29.08
N LEU A 256 19.47 -10.13 -27.79
CA LEU A 256 20.02 -11.11 -26.85
C LEU A 256 18.86 -11.86 -26.19
N ALA A 257 18.93 -13.18 -26.13
CA ALA A 257 17.94 -14.03 -25.49
C ALA A 257 18.61 -15.05 -24.59
N SER A 258 18.12 -15.20 -23.36
CA SER A 258 18.62 -16.15 -22.38
C SER A 258 17.54 -16.45 -21.34
N ASN A 259 17.77 -17.41 -20.45
CA ASN A 259 16.89 -17.59 -19.30
C ASN A 259 16.97 -16.44 -18.30
N ILE A 260 18.15 -15.82 -18.16
CA ILE A 260 18.37 -14.70 -17.24
C ILE A 260 19.24 -13.65 -17.93
N LEU A 261 18.76 -12.39 -17.95
CA LEU A 261 19.51 -11.23 -18.41
C LEU A 261 19.71 -10.24 -17.27
N GLU A 262 20.94 -9.77 -17.13
CA GLU A 262 21.28 -8.61 -16.29
C GLU A 262 21.31 -7.36 -17.18
N GLN A 263 20.56 -6.34 -16.80
CA GLN A 263 20.61 -5.02 -17.43
C GLN A 263 21.19 -4.00 -16.44
N ARG A 264 22.34 -3.42 -16.78
CA ARG A 264 22.90 -2.25 -16.10
C ARG A 264 22.14 -1.02 -16.57
N THR A 265 21.40 -0.39 -15.64
CA THR A 265 20.50 0.72 -15.96
C THR A 265 21.18 2.09 -15.93
N ASP A 266 22.40 2.17 -15.43
CA ASP A 266 23.26 3.37 -15.51
C ASP A 266 23.83 3.59 -16.93
N ILE A 267 24.18 2.51 -17.64
CA ILE A 267 24.83 2.55 -18.94
C ILE A 267 24.00 1.87 -20.06
N ALA A 268 22.77 1.44 -19.75
CA ALA A 268 21.88 0.74 -20.68
C ALA A 268 22.56 -0.47 -21.38
N ARG A 269 23.27 -1.30 -20.63
CA ARG A 269 23.98 -2.47 -21.13
C ARG A 269 23.33 -3.76 -20.62
N VAL A 270 23.17 -4.75 -21.51
CA VAL A 270 22.62 -6.08 -21.17
C VAL A 270 23.67 -7.17 -21.38
N ARG A 271 23.67 -8.13 -20.50
CA ARG A 271 24.46 -9.37 -20.62
C ARG A 271 23.68 -10.57 -20.11
N GLU A 272 24.05 -11.74 -20.57
CA GLU A 272 23.61 -13.00 -19.99
C GLU A 272 24.30 -13.26 -18.65
N VAL A 273 23.58 -13.89 -17.71
CA VAL A 273 24.12 -14.37 -16.44
C VAL A 273 23.69 -15.81 -16.20
N ALA A 274 24.60 -16.62 -15.65
CA ALA A 274 24.38 -18.05 -15.49
C ALA A 274 23.31 -18.37 -14.43
N SER A 275 23.20 -17.57 -13.37
CA SER A 275 22.22 -17.79 -12.32
C SER A 275 21.89 -16.49 -11.61
N PHE A 276 20.62 -16.32 -11.25
CA PHE A 276 20.10 -15.33 -10.33
C PHE A 276 18.77 -15.83 -9.78
N LYS A 277 18.60 -15.79 -8.46
CA LYS A 277 17.35 -16.09 -7.79
C LYS A 277 16.77 -14.81 -7.21
N ILE A 278 15.57 -14.44 -7.65
CA ILE A 278 14.85 -13.29 -7.09
C ILE A 278 14.51 -13.61 -5.62
N PRO A 279 14.84 -12.73 -4.65
CA PRO A 279 14.50 -12.93 -3.23
C PRO A 279 13.02 -12.59 -2.98
N THR A 280 12.10 -13.39 -3.52
CA THR A 280 10.66 -13.13 -3.53
C THR A 280 10.06 -13.04 -2.14
N GLU A 281 10.60 -13.77 -1.16
CA GLU A 281 10.19 -13.76 0.25
C GLU A 281 10.32 -12.38 0.92
N GLN A 282 11.25 -11.54 0.44
CA GLN A 282 11.40 -10.15 0.94
C GLN A 282 10.29 -9.22 0.48
N PHE A 283 9.48 -9.66 -0.46
CA PHE A 283 8.39 -8.88 -1.05
C PHE A 283 7.00 -9.39 -0.65
N ASN A 284 6.89 -10.29 0.31
CA ASN A 284 5.60 -10.78 0.80
C ASN A 284 4.97 -9.76 1.74
N LEU A 285 3.71 -9.41 1.48
CA LEU A 285 2.90 -8.65 2.43
C LEU A 285 2.66 -9.47 3.68
N ARG A 286 2.41 -8.80 4.79
CA ARG A 286 2.10 -9.43 6.07
C ARG A 286 0.90 -10.38 5.92
N GLY A 287 1.07 -11.64 6.35
CA GLY A 287 0.04 -12.69 6.23
C GLY A 287 0.04 -13.47 4.91
N GLU A 288 0.84 -13.09 3.92
CA GLU A 288 1.12 -13.96 2.76
C GLU A 288 2.16 -15.04 3.13
N LYS A 289 1.91 -16.27 2.70
CA LYS A 289 2.83 -17.41 2.85
C LYS A 289 3.58 -17.70 1.56
#